data_e66d9136532e1fbc00cb44eff14bdfda
#
_entry.id   e66d9136532e1fbc00cb44eff14bdfda
#
_cell.length_a   1.000
_cell.length_b   1.000
_cell.length_c   1.000
_cell.angle_alpha   90.00
_cell.angle_beta   90.00
_cell.angle_gamma   90.00
#
_symmetry.space_group_name_H-M   'P 1'
#
loop_
_entity.id
_entity.type
_entity.pdbx_description
1 polymer ?
#
loop_
_entity_poly.entity_id
_entity_poly.type
_entity_poly.pdbx_seq_one_letter_code
_entity_poly.pdbx_strand_id
1 'polypeptide(L)'
;MAFFLDEIDGCLWDYLRQTDKKVVLYGMGDGAEKIKSVLDSIGVPVADIMASDEFVRGHSFLGYRVKKLSEVEELYGEDFLILVCFGSQLPDVMEHIYSIAEKHELYAPNVPVVGDGLFTLDYAREHRRELESVYSMLADEQSRLVFENVIRYKLSGRLEFLRQCESSEEEMYDLLKIGAEETYVDLGAYNGDTIVKFLNETGMHFRKIYAMEPDHRNYVKLKRRLYMIGSGLLEAYNCGAWDCETVMRFSLRAGRSSKVDESDPVRAANPARFREVNMMSVDHMLRGDVATFVKYDVEGSEKQAIDGARQTISAHRPKLSVALYHRNEDMFAIPLQIAGLNRKYRFYMRHHPYIPDWDTNLYCI
;
A
#
# COMPACT_ATOMS: atom_id res chain seq x y z
N MET A 1 8.15 24.75 -17.16
CA MET A 1 7.82 23.50 -17.88
C MET A 1 6.39 23.16 -17.55
N ALA A 2 5.63 22.60 -18.50
CA ALA A 2 4.32 22.05 -18.20
C ALA A 2 4.51 20.86 -17.23
N PHE A 3 3.60 20.72 -16.27
CA PHE A 3 3.62 19.57 -15.36
C PHE A 3 2.95 18.38 -16.07
N PHE A 4 3.45 17.18 -15.87
CA PHE A 4 2.99 15.99 -16.62
C PHE A 4 1.47 15.75 -16.56
N LEU A 5 0.77 16.27 -15.53
CA LEU A 5 -0.69 16.21 -15.45
C LEU A 5 -1.40 16.97 -16.58
N ASP A 6 -0.74 17.94 -17.21
CA ASP A 6 -1.32 18.72 -18.32
C ASP A 6 -1.46 17.88 -19.60
N GLU A 7 -0.80 16.73 -19.67
CA GLU A 7 -0.83 15.78 -20.78
C GLU A 7 -1.89 14.69 -20.64
N ILE A 8 -2.63 14.68 -19.52
CA ILE A 8 -3.61 13.63 -19.17
C ILE A 8 -5.02 14.17 -19.37
N ASP A 9 -5.79 13.55 -20.26
CA ASP A 9 -7.13 14.00 -20.65
C ASP A 9 -8.28 13.30 -19.93
N GLY A 10 -8.02 12.20 -19.20
CA GLY A 10 -9.07 11.44 -18.53
C GLY A 10 -8.52 10.36 -17.59
N CYS A 11 -9.42 9.60 -16.98
CA CYS A 11 -9.05 8.47 -16.14
C CYS A 11 -9.77 7.19 -16.57
N LEU A 12 -9.34 6.04 -16.04
CA LEU A 12 -9.94 4.73 -16.32
C LEU A 12 -11.46 4.72 -16.12
N TRP A 13 -11.92 5.36 -15.04
CA TRP A 13 -13.35 5.38 -14.72
C TRP A 13 -14.19 6.15 -15.75
N ASP A 14 -13.62 7.18 -16.38
CA ASP A 14 -14.26 7.91 -17.48
C ASP A 14 -14.32 7.05 -18.74
N TYR A 15 -13.24 6.32 -19.02
CA TYR A 15 -13.20 5.37 -20.13
C TYR A 15 -14.23 4.25 -19.95
N LEU A 16 -14.31 3.66 -18.76
CA LEU A 16 -15.24 2.56 -18.47
C LEU A 16 -16.72 2.98 -18.59
N ARG A 17 -17.06 4.26 -18.38
CA ARG A 17 -18.41 4.78 -18.63
C ARG A 17 -18.78 4.87 -20.12
N GLN A 18 -17.79 4.94 -21.00
CA GLN A 18 -17.97 5.22 -22.43
C GLN A 18 -17.77 3.97 -23.30
N THR A 19 -17.13 2.94 -22.77
CA THR A 19 -16.84 1.73 -23.54
C THR A 19 -18.09 0.84 -23.68
N ASP A 20 -18.27 0.24 -24.86
CA ASP A 20 -19.29 -0.79 -25.11
C ASP A 20 -18.80 -2.20 -24.77
N LYS A 21 -17.52 -2.39 -24.47
CA LYS A 21 -16.92 -3.68 -24.14
C LYS A 21 -17.47 -4.28 -22.86
N LYS A 22 -17.50 -5.58 -22.78
CA LYS A 22 -17.92 -6.33 -21.59
C LYS A 22 -16.85 -6.24 -20.51
N VAL A 23 -17.21 -5.75 -19.34
CA VAL A 23 -16.27 -5.62 -18.20
C VAL A 23 -16.23 -6.95 -17.44
N VAL A 24 -15.06 -7.58 -17.39
CA VAL A 24 -14.80 -8.83 -16.67
C VAL A 24 -13.86 -8.59 -15.51
N LEU A 25 -14.26 -8.99 -14.30
CA LEU A 25 -13.40 -8.90 -13.12
C LEU A 25 -12.49 -10.12 -13.03
N TYR A 26 -11.20 -9.91 -12.87
CA TYR A 26 -10.22 -10.96 -12.64
C TYR A 26 -9.82 -11.00 -11.18
N GLY A 27 -10.32 -11.99 -10.45
CA GLY A 27 -10.08 -12.22 -9.04
C GLY A 27 -11.35 -12.20 -8.20
N MET A 28 -11.21 -12.66 -6.96
CA MET A 28 -12.28 -12.82 -5.98
C MET A 28 -11.79 -12.33 -4.62
N GLY A 29 -12.59 -11.53 -3.93
CA GLY A 29 -12.26 -11.00 -2.61
C GLY A 29 -12.54 -9.51 -2.48
N ASP A 30 -11.96 -8.88 -1.48
CA ASP A 30 -12.22 -7.47 -1.11
C ASP A 30 -11.97 -6.50 -2.27
N GLY A 31 -10.91 -6.71 -3.06
CA GLY A 31 -10.61 -5.87 -4.23
C GLY A 31 -11.71 -5.93 -5.29
N ALA A 32 -12.25 -7.13 -5.58
CA ALA A 32 -13.34 -7.29 -6.53
C ALA A 32 -14.65 -6.67 -6.00
N GLU A 33 -14.93 -6.79 -4.69
CA GLU A 33 -16.08 -6.14 -4.06
C GLU A 33 -16.00 -4.62 -4.15
N LYS A 34 -14.82 -4.03 -3.88
CA LYS A 34 -14.58 -2.58 -3.97
C LYS A 34 -14.74 -2.09 -5.41
N ILE A 35 -14.05 -2.74 -6.37
CA ILE A 35 -14.10 -2.35 -7.78
C ILE A 35 -15.53 -2.47 -8.31
N LYS A 36 -16.25 -3.58 -7.98
CA LYS A 36 -17.66 -3.72 -8.35
C LYS A 36 -18.53 -2.62 -7.76
N SER A 37 -18.33 -2.25 -6.50
CA SER A 37 -19.07 -1.16 -5.86
C SER A 37 -18.88 0.17 -6.59
N VAL A 38 -17.64 0.46 -7.05
CA VAL A 38 -17.37 1.64 -7.87
C VAL A 38 -18.10 1.56 -9.22
N LEU A 39 -17.97 0.43 -9.93
CA LEU A 39 -18.64 0.21 -11.22
C LEU A 39 -20.15 0.37 -11.11
N ASP A 40 -20.77 -0.19 -10.06
CA ASP A 40 -22.20 -0.02 -9.79
C ASP A 40 -22.57 1.46 -9.57
N SER A 41 -21.75 2.20 -8.84
CA SER A 41 -21.99 3.63 -8.56
C SER A 41 -21.92 4.51 -9.80
N ILE A 42 -21.15 4.11 -10.81
CA ILE A 42 -21.00 4.83 -12.08
C ILE A 42 -21.85 4.26 -13.22
N GLY A 43 -22.68 3.24 -12.92
CA GLY A 43 -23.61 2.62 -13.87
C GLY A 43 -22.96 1.70 -14.90
N VAL A 44 -21.75 1.16 -14.63
CA VAL A 44 -21.03 0.23 -15.52
C VAL A 44 -21.34 -1.22 -15.09
N PRO A 45 -22.01 -2.02 -15.93
CA PRO A 45 -22.35 -3.39 -15.56
C PRO A 45 -21.13 -4.31 -15.65
N VAL A 46 -20.92 -5.14 -14.63
CA VAL A 46 -20.00 -6.28 -14.68
C VAL A 46 -20.65 -7.40 -15.50
N ALA A 47 -19.98 -7.87 -16.55
CA ALA A 47 -20.47 -8.96 -17.38
C ALA A 47 -20.19 -10.33 -16.76
N ASP A 48 -18.96 -10.53 -16.25
CA ASP A 48 -18.54 -11.79 -15.66
C ASP A 48 -17.42 -11.62 -14.64
N ILE A 49 -17.12 -12.70 -13.92
CA ILE A 49 -15.98 -12.82 -13.01
C ILE A 49 -15.15 -14.05 -13.41
N MET A 50 -13.84 -13.85 -13.52
CA MET A 50 -12.89 -14.91 -13.83
C MET A 50 -11.82 -15.05 -12.76
N ALA A 51 -11.17 -16.21 -12.74
CA ALA A 51 -9.99 -16.49 -11.93
C ALA A 51 -9.01 -17.36 -12.72
N SER A 52 -7.75 -17.44 -12.24
CA SER A 52 -6.78 -18.39 -12.78
C SER A 52 -7.30 -19.82 -12.62
N ASP A 53 -6.94 -20.70 -13.54
CA ASP A 53 -7.55 -22.03 -13.70
C ASP A 53 -7.56 -22.87 -12.43
N GLU A 54 -6.49 -22.79 -11.62
CA GLU A 54 -6.35 -23.51 -10.34
C GLU A 54 -7.35 -23.04 -9.27
N PHE A 55 -7.91 -21.81 -9.40
CA PHE A 55 -8.90 -21.23 -8.49
C PHE A 55 -10.35 -21.41 -8.98
N VAL A 56 -10.56 -21.84 -10.23
CA VAL A 56 -11.90 -22.11 -10.77
C VAL A 56 -12.38 -23.47 -10.31
N ARG A 57 -13.18 -23.51 -9.23
CA ARG A 57 -13.67 -24.75 -8.61
C ARG A 57 -15.20 -24.91 -8.70
N GLY A 58 -15.82 -24.28 -9.68
CA GLY A 58 -17.28 -24.32 -9.88
C GLY A 58 -18.11 -23.57 -8.85
N HIS A 59 -17.50 -22.69 -8.04
CA HIS A 59 -18.19 -21.85 -7.08
C HIS A 59 -18.67 -20.54 -7.70
N SER A 60 -19.53 -19.84 -6.99
CA SER A 60 -20.02 -18.51 -7.36
C SER A 60 -19.46 -17.44 -6.44
N PHE A 61 -19.23 -16.24 -6.99
CA PHE A 61 -18.81 -15.04 -6.25
C PHE A 61 -19.65 -13.84 -6.72
N LEU A 62 -20.17 -13.05 -5.82
CA LEU A 62 -21.05 -11.88 -6.08
C LEU A 62 -22.25 -12.22 -7.01
N GLY A 63 -22.73 -13.46 -6.99
CA GLY A 63 -23.84 -13.92 -7.83
C GLY A 63 -23.43 -14.41 -9.22
N TYR A 64 -22.16 -14.33 -9.59
CA TYR A 64 -21.62 -14.84 -10.86
C TYR A 64 -20.99 -16.21 -10.65
N ARG A 65 -21.16 -17.12 -11.61
CA ARG A 65 -20.33 -18.32 -11.69
C ARG A 65 -18.93 -17.89 -12.12
N VAL A 66 -17.91 -18.25 -11.33
CA VAL A 66 -16.51 -17.92 -11.66
C VAL A 66 -16.06 -18.76 -12.86
N LYS A 67 -15.51 -18.09 -13.88
CA LYS A 67 -15.09 -18.65 -15.16
C LYS A 67 -13.57 -18.70 -15.29
N LYS A 68 -13.10 -19.54 -16.22
CA LYS A 68 -11.74 -19.49 -16.75
C LYS A 68 -11.66 -18.42 -17.83
N LEU A 69 -10.43 -17.94 -18.13
CA LEU A 69 -10.22 -17.01 -19.23
C LEU A 69 -10.75 -17.59 -20.56
N SER A 70 -10.48 -18.87 -20.87
CA SER A 70 -10.97 -19.52 -22.08
C SER A 70 -12.49 -19.54 -22.22
N GLU A 71 -13.24 -19.66 -21.11
CA GLU A 71 -14.71 -19.59 -21.12
C GLU A 71 -15.19 -18.16 -21.42
N VAL A 72 -14.43 -17.14 -20.96
CA VAL A 72 -14.71 -15.72 -21.25
C VAL A 72 -14.45 -15.41 -22.72
N GLU A 73 -13.34 -15.90 -23.28
CA GLU A 73 -12.98 -15.78 -24.70
C GLU A 73 -14.03 -16.44 -25.61
N GLU A 74 -14.54 -17.63 -25.25
CA GLU A 74 -15.63 -18.31 -25.99
C GLU A 74 -16.93 -17.49 -25.98
N LEU A 75 -17.23 -16.77 -24.89
CA LEU A 75 -18.47 -16.02 -24.75
C LEU A 75 -18.45 -14.68 -25.46
N TYR A 76 -17.31 -13.97 -25.42
CA TYR A 76 -17.24 -12.57 -25.82
C TYR A 76 -16.26 -12.31 -26.98
N GLY A 77 -15.44 -13.29 -27.41
CA GLY A 77 -14.42 -13.11 -28.43
C GLY A 77 -13.39 -12.06 -28.00
N GLU A 78 -13.32 -10.96 -28.75
CA GLU A 78 -12.44 -9.82 -28.41
C GLU A 78 -13.20 -8.63 -27.80
N ASP A 79 -14.53 -8.77 -27.60
CA ASP A 79 -15.39 -7.69 -27.12
C ASP A 79 -15.49 -7.62 -25.59
N PHE A 80 -14.37 -7.77 -24.91
CA PHE A 80 -14.28 -7.60 -23.45
C PHE A 80 -12.99 -6.90 -23.02
N LEU A 81 -13.00 -6.42 -21.80
CA LEU A 81 -11.81 -5.93 -21.07
C LEU A 81 -11.76 -6.56 -19.68
N ILE A 82 -10.56 -6.65 -19.14
CA ILE A 82 -10.27 -7.32 -17.87
C ILE A 82 -9.86 -6.29 -16.83
N LEU A 83 -10.48 -6.36 -15.64
CA LEU A 83 -10.05 -5.59 -14.49
C LEU A 83 -9.44 -6.51 -13.44
N VAL A 84 -8.13 -6.39 -13.19
CA VAL A 84 -7.43 -7.12 -12.13
C VAL A 84 -7.88 -6.58 -10.78
N CYS A 85 -8.37 -7.48 -9.92
CA CYS A 85 -9.04 -7.13 -8.66
C CYS A 85 -8.32 -7.66 -7.41
N PHE A 86 -7.04 -8.00 -7.53
CA PHE A 86 -6.22 -8.51 -6.43
C PHE A 86 -4.78 -8.01 -6.52
N GLY A 87 -4.07 -8.05 -5.39
CA GLY A 87 -2.67 -7.67 -5.36
C GLY A 87 -1.75 -8.89 -5.35
N SER A 88 -0.60 -8.79 -6.02
CA SER A 88 0.45 -9.81 -6.02
C SER A 88 1.83 -9.21 -6.27
N GLN A 89 2.83 -9.76 -5.56
CA GLN A 89 4.25 -9.58 -5.80
C GLN A 89 4.93 -10.89 -6.26
N LEU A 90 4.15 -11.97 -6.43
CA LEU A 90 4.69 -13.26 -6.86
C LEU A 90 5.04 -13.18 -8.34
N PRO A 91 6.31 -13.45 -8.73
CA PRO A 91 6.76 -13.31 -10.13
C PRO A 91 5.89 -14.08 -11.12
N ASP A 92 5.60 -15.35 -10.84
CA ASP A 92 4.79 -16.19 -11.72
C ASP A 92 3.37 -15.63 -11.95
N VAL A 93 2.76 -15.03 -10.90
CA VAL A 93 1.44 -14.41 -10.99
C VAL A 93 1.50 -13.11 -11.79
N MET A 94 2.53 -12.29 -11.57
CA MET A 94 2.73 -11.06 -12.33
C MET A 94 3.00 -11.34 -13.80
N GLU A 95 3.88 -12.28 -14.12
CA GLU A 95 4.14 -12.72 -15.50
C GLU A 95 2.87 -13.22 -16.18
N HIS A 96 2.04 -13.98 -15.47
CA HIS A 96 0.76 -14.45 -15.99
C HIS A 96 -0.18 -13.27 -16.30
N ILE A 97 -0.29 -12.27 -15.41
CA ILE A 97 -1.09 -11.06 -15.65
C ILE A 97 -0.56 -10.30 -16.87
N TYR A 98 0.75 -10.12 -17.00
CA TYR A 98 1.36 -9.48 -18.17
C TYR A 98 1.10 -10.25 -19.46
N SER A 99 1.17 -11.60 -19.43
CA SER A 99 0.87 -12.43 -20.60
C SER A 99 -0.59 -12.32 -21.07
N ILE A 100 -1.51 -12.06 -20.15
CA ILE A 100 -2.92 -11.77 -20.49
C ILE A 100 -3.01 -10.36 -21.09
N ALA A 101 -2.32 -9.37 -20.52
CA ALA A 101 -2.32 -8.00 -21.00
C ALA A 101 -1.71 -7.82 -22.41
N GLU A 102 -0.85 -8.74 -22.85
CA GLU A 102 -0.33 -8.76 -24.22
C GLU A 102 -1.39 -9.15 -25.29
N LYS A 103 -2.45 -9.86 -24.86
CA LYS A 103 -3.47 -10.41 -25.74
C LYS A 103 -4.82 -9.72 -25.61
N HIS A 104 -5.11 -9.21 -24.43
CA HIS A 104 -6.39 -8.63 -24.08
C HIS A 104 -6.22 -7.24 -23.49
N GLU A 105 -7.23 -6.42 -23.67
CA GLU A 105 -7.31 -5.14 -22.98
C GLU A 105 -7.48 -5.39 -21.47
N LEU A 106 -6.47 -5.00 -20.69
CA LEU A 106 -6.40 -5.28 -19.26
C LEU A 106 -5.94 -4.04 -18.48
N TYR A 107 -6.60 -3.82 -17.36
CA TYR A 107 -6.28 -2.77 -16.39
C TYR A 107 -6.24 -3.34 -14.97
N ALA A 108 -5.47 -2.71 -14.08
CA ALA A 108 -5.57 -2.90 -12.64
C ALA A 108 -6.06 -1.58 -12.00
N PRO A 109 -7.37 -1.44 -11.74
CA PRO A 109 -7.93 -0.21 -11.23
C PRO A 109 -7.35 0.16 -9.88
N ASN A 110 -6.91 1.41 -9.71
CA ASN A 110 -6.55 1.92 -8.39
C ASN A 110 -7.81 2.21 -7.59
N VAL A 111 -7.95 1.53 -6.47
CA VAL A 111 -8.94 1.81 -5.41
C VAL A 111 -8.20 1.89 -4.08
N PRO A 112 -8.50 2.84 -3.20
CA PRO A 112 -7.73 3.00 -1.97
C PRO A 112 -7.83 1.75 -1.08
N VAL A 113 -6.74 1.38 -0.46
CA VAL A 113 -6.73 0.28 0.53
C VAL A 113 -7.58 0.70 1.72
N VAL A 114 -7.42 1.94 2.17
CA VAL A 114 -8.15 2.56 3.28
C VAL A 114 -8.66 3.94 2.88
N GLY A 115 -9.83 4.32 3.39
CA GLY A 115 -10.47 5.59 3.07
C GLY A 115 -11.47 5.45 1.94
N ASP A 116 -12.03 6.58 1.54
CA ASP A 116 -13.06 6.70 0.52
C ASP A 116 -12.56 7.52 -0.68
N GLY A 117 -13.35 7.54 -1.74
CA GLY A 117 -13.05 8.27 -2.97
C GLY A 117 -12.08 7.53 -3.90
N LEU A 118 -11.88 8.13 -5.06
CA LEU A 118 -11.00 7.58 -6.11
C LEU A 118 -9.93 8.62 -6.46
N PHE A 119 -8.76 8.15 -6.88
CA PHE A 119 -7.75 9.00 -7.46
C PHE A 119 -8.14 9.32 -8.92
N THR A 120 -8.95 10.36 -9.10
CA THR A 120 -9.42 10.84 -10.40
C THR A 120 -8.55 11.97 -10.92
N LEU A 121 -8.73 12.34 -12.21
CA LEU A 121 -8.02 13.48 -12.78
C LEU A 121 -8.42 14.79 -12.09
N ASP A 122 -9.70 14.95 -11.71
CA ASP A 122 -10.17 16.13 -10.97
C ASP A 122 -9.52 16.18 -9.59
N TYR A 123 -9.46 15.05 -8.86
CA TYR A 123 -8.74 14.96 -7.59
C TYR A 123 -7.26 15.34 -7.72
N ALA A 124 -6.57 14.82 -8.75
CA ALA A 124 -5.17 15.16 -9.01
C ALA A 124 -5.00 16.66 -9.35
N ARG A 125 -5.94 17.28 -10.07
CA ARG A 125 -5.94 18.72 -10.40
C ARG A 125 -6.22 19.59 -9.17
N GLU A 126 -7.13 19.17 -8.29
CA GLU A 126 -7.38 19.86 -7.02
C GLU A 126 -6.13 19.90 -6.13
N HIS A 127 -5.35 18.82 -6.11
CA HIS A 127 -4.11 18.68 -5.34
C HIS A 127 -2.83 18.99 -6.14
N ARG A 128 -2.96 19.68 -7.27
CA ARG A 128 -1.84 19.97 -8.17
C ARG A 128 -0.66 20.63 -7.44
N ARG A 129 -0.92 21.60 -6.58
CA ARG A 129 0.15 22.34 -5.87
C ARG A 129 0.95 21.46 -4.94
N GLU A 130 0.27 20.57 -4.23
CA GLU A 130 0.87 19.58 -3.35
C GLU A 130 1.72 18.59 -4.15
N LEU A 131 1.18 18.08 -5.26
CA LEU A 131 1.88 17.16 -6.17
C LEU A 131 3.12 17.81 -6.80
N GLU A 132 3.03 19.05 -7.28
CA GLU A 132 4.18 19.83 -7.80
C GLU A 132 5.23 20.08 -6.73
N SER A 133 4.79 20.38 -5.49
CA SER A 133 5.69 20.58 -4.36
C SER A 133 6.48 19.33 -4.03
N VAL A 134 5.81 18.16 -3.96
CA VAL A 134 6.49 16.88 -3.74
C VAL A 134 7.45 16.56 -4.89
N TYR A 135 7.00 16.66 -6.14
CA TYR A 135 7.84 16.42 -7.32
C TYR A 135 9.14 17.22 -7.29
N SER A 136 9.05 18.50 -6.88
CA SER A 136 10.21 19.38 -6.79
C SER A 136 11.19 19.01 -5.65
N MET A 137 10.73 18.32 -4.61
CA MET A 137 11.57 17.88 -3.48
C MET A 137 12.28 16.55 -3.74
N LEU A 138 11.87 15.78 -4.76
CA LEU A 138 12.45 14.47 -5.06
C LEU A 138 13.91 14.60 -5.48
N ALA A 139 14.79 13.81 -4.86
CA ALA A 139 16.22 14.01 -4.89
C ALA A 139 16.91 13.50 -6.16
N ASP A 140 16.30 12.55 -6.89
CA ASP A 140 16.86 11.94 -8.09
C ASP A 140 15.82 11.74 -9.20
N GLU A 141 16.31 11.43 -10.42
CA GLU A 141 15.47 11.23 -11.61
C GLU A 141 14.59 9.97 -11.46
N GLN A 142 15.11 8.92 -10.84
CA GLN A 142 14.32 7.70 -10.62
C GLN A 142 13.11 7.98 -9.72
N SER A 143 13.26 8.79 -8.68
CA SER A 143 12.15 9.18 -7.82
C SER A 143 11.09 9.99 -8.57
N ARG A 144 11.51 10.88 -9.46
CA ARG A 144 10.58 11.64 -10.31
C ARG A 144 9.85 10.74 -11.29
N LEU A 145 10.55 9.79 -11.90
CA LEU A 145 9.96 8.77 -12.78
C LEU A 145 8.93 7.92 -12.04
N VAL A 146 9.26 7.43 -10.83
CA VAL A 146 8.31 6.66 -9.99
C VAL A 146 7.09 7.49 -9.65
N PHE A 147 7.27 8.73 -9.20
CA PHE A 147 6.16 9.62 -8.84
C PHE A 147 5.21 9.86 -10.03
N GLU A 148 5.77 10.19 -11.19
CA GLU A 148 4.99 10.41 -12.40
C GLU A 148 4.25 9.14 -12.85
N ASN A 149 4.95 8.02 -12.93
CA ASN A 149 4.38 6.77 -13.41
C ASN A 149 3.34 6.18 -12.47
N VAL A 150 3.54 6.27 -11.15
CA VAL A 150 2.53 5.83 -10.17
C VAL A 150 1.26 6.69 -10.29
N ILE A 151 1.37 8.00 -10.47
CA ILE A 151 0.20 8.86 -10.69
C ILE A 151 -0.49 8.53 -12.02
N ARG A 152 0.26 8.33 -13.12
CA ARG A 152 -0.28 7.88 -14.40
C ARG A 152 -0.99 6.53 -14.28
N TYR A 153 -0.41 5.61 -13.51
CA TYR A 153 -1.04 4.33 -13.18
C TYR A 153 -2.35 4.52 -12.39
N LYS A 154 -2.33 5.29 -11.31
CA LYS A 154 -3.53 5.55 -10.50
C LYS A 154 -4.69 6.11 -11.33
N LEU A 155 -4.40 6.94 -12.31
CA LEU A 155 -5.40 7.50 -13.22
C LEU A 155 -5.86 6.50 -14.29
N SER A 156 -4.96 5.72 -14.86
CA SER A 156 -5.24 4.90 -16.05
C SER A 156 -5.47 3.41 -15.77
N GLY A 157 -5.00 2.89 -14.63
CA GLY A 157 -4.97 1.45 -14.35
C GLY A 157 -4.01 0.64 -15.22
N ARG A 158 -3.15 1.28 -16.03
CA ARG A 158 -2.25 0.63 -16.96
C ARG A 158 -0.98 0.14 -16.30
N LEU A 159 -0.73 -1.15 -16.38
CA LEU A 159 0.40 -1.81 -15.73
C LEU A 159 1.76 -1.41 -16.27
N GLU A 160 1.82 -0.95 -17.52
CA GLU A 160 3.07 -0.49 -18.14
C GLU A 160 3.76 0.62 -17.37
N PHE A 161 2.99 1.53 -16.75
CA PHE A 161 3.55 2.60 -15.93
C PHE A 161 4.27 2.08 -14.68
N LEU A 162 3.71 1.09 -14.00
CA LEU A 162 4.38 0.47 -12.85
C LEU A 162 5.67 -0.22 -13.30
N ARG A 163 5.59 -1.05 -14.35
CA ARG A 163 6.74 -1.80 -14.87
C ARG A 163 7.90 -0.91 -15.32
N GLN A 164 7.60 0.28 -15.86
CA GLN A 164 8.63 1.23 -16.33
C GLN A 164 9.43 1.88 -15.20
N CYS A 165 8.93 1.85 -13.96
CA CYS A 165 9.56 2.52 -12.83
C CYS A 165 9.94 1.58 -11.68
N GLU A 166 9.87 0.27 -11.90
CA GLU A 166 10.25 -0.73 -10.90
C GLU A 166 11.72 -0.58 -10.49
N SER A 167 11.96 -0.77 -9.19
CA SER A 167 13.28 -0.82 -8.56
C SER A 167 13.39 -2.10 -7.74
N SER A 168 14.61 -2.66 -7.61
CA SER A 168 14.81 -3.81 -6.75
C SER A 168 14.69 -3.45 -5.25
N GLU A 169 14.36 -4.43 -4.41
CA GLU A 169 14.30 -4.21 -2.95
C GLU A 169 15.68 -3.87 -2.37
N GLU A 170 16.76 -4.41 -2.95
CA GLU A 170 18.13 -4.16 -2.50
C GLU A 170 18.51 -2.69 -2.64
N GLU A 171 17.98 -1.99 -3.65
CA GLU A 171 18.23 -0.55 -3.85
C GLU A 171 17.84 0.28 -2.62
N MET A 172 16.80 -0.14 -1.87
CA MET A 172 16.42 0.53 -0.62
C MET A 172 17.54 0.52 0.41
N TYR A 173 18.20 -0.63 0.61
CA TYR A 173 19.27 -0.75 1.61
C TYR A 173 20.50 0.07 1.23
N ASP A 174 20.85 0.08 -0.06
CA ASP A 174 21.94 0.90 -0.59
C ASP A 174 21.63 2.39 -0.46
N LEU A 175 20.42 2.78 -0.81
CA LEU A 175 19.93 4.17 -0.74
C LEU A 175 19.95 4.69 0.70
N LEU A 176 19.37 3.92 1.63
CA LEU A 176 19.31 4.26 3.04
C LEU A 176 20.63 4.03 3.77
N LYS A 177 21.60 3.36 3.15
CA LYS A 177 22.88 2.98 3.77
C LYS A 177 22.65 2.30 5.12
N ILE A 178 21.79 1.29 5.12
CA ILE A 178 21.49 0.50 6.32
C ILE A 178 22.74 -0.28 6.73
N GLY A 179 23.10 -0.22 8.01
CA GLY A 179 24.32 -0.83 8.52
C GLY A 179 24.15 -1.49 9.89
N ALA A 180 25.30 -1.92 10.45
CA ALA A 180 25.38 -2.71 11.68
C ALA A 180 25.00 -1.96 12.97
N GLU A 181 24.95 -0.63 12.95
CA GLU A 181 24.75 0.21 14.14
C GLU A 181 23.33 0.76 14.25
N GLU A 182 22.38 0.16 13.52
CA GLU A 182 21.00 0.67 13.50
C GLU A 182 20.24 0.37 14.82
N THR A 183 19.53 1.37 15.30
CA THR A 183 18.36 1.18 16.15
C THR A 183 17.14 1.25 15.22
N TYR A 184 16.63 0.08 14.87
CA TYR A 184 15.56 -0.10 13.90
C TYR A 184 14.19 -0.11 14.58
N VAL A 185 13.24 0.61 14.03
CA VAL A 185 11.83 0.62 14.43
C VAL A 185 10.99 0.11 13.27
N ASP A 186 10.27 -1.00 13.46
CA ASP A 186 9.37 -1.60 12.49
C ASP A 186 7.91 -1.42 12.92
N LEU A 187 7.21 -0.50 12.27
CA LEU A 187 5.80 -0.22 12.52
C LEU A 187 4.95 -0.97 11.49
N GLY A 188 4.10 -1.89 11.98
CA GLY A 188 3.40 -2.87 11.16
C GLY A 188 4.30 -4.08 10.85
N ALA A 189 4.92 -4.63 11.89
CA ALA A 189 5.94 -5.68 11.74
C ALA A 189 5.36 -7.04 11.33
N TYR A 190 4.04 -7.18 11.21
CA TYR A 190 3.35 -8.41 10.80
C TYR A 190 3.88 -9.64 11.58
N ASN A 191 4.48 -10.58 10.89
CA ASN A 191 5.10 -11.75 11.49
C ASN A 191 6.62 -11.63 11.67
N GLY A 192 7.21 -10.43 11.40
CA GLY A 192 8.64 -10.13 11.49
C GLY A 192 9.46 -10.52 10.25
N ASP A 193 8.86 -10.62 9.09
CA ASP A 193 9.55 -10.90 7.82
C ASP A 193 10.47 -9.75 7.42
N THR A 194 10.05 -8.50 7.56
CA THR A 194 10.88 -7.31 7.34
C THR A 194 12.08 -7.25 8.29
N ILE A 195 11.90 -7.65 9.55
CA ILE A 195 13.00 -7.76 10.51
C ILE A 195 14.02 -8.82 10.06
N VAL A 196 13.56 -9.96 9.53
CA VAL A 196 14.47 -10.99 9.00
C VAL A 196 15.25 -10.48 7.78
N LYS A 197 14.60 -9.77 6.86
CA LYS A 197 15.27 -9.12 5.73
C LYS A 197 16.35 -8.15 6.23
N PHE A 198 16.00 -7.26 7.18
CA PHE A 198 16.95 -6.33 7.80
C PHE A 198 18.15 -7.06 8.45
N LEU A 199 17.91 -8.14 9.20
CA LEU A 199 18.95 -8.91 9.85
C LEU A 199 19.89 -9.60 8.85
N ASN A 200 19.35 -10.12 7.75
CA ASN A 200 20.15 -10.71 6.67
C ASN A 200 21.04 -9.65 6.03
N GLU A 201 20.51 -8.47 5.74
CA GLU A 201 21.25 -7.37 5.13
C GLU A 201 22.37 -6.83 6.02
N THR A 202 22.14 -6.73 7.32
CA THR A 202 23.13 -6.24 8.30
C THR A 202 24.07 -7.34 8.81
N GLY A 203 23.98 -8.58 8.28
CA GLY A 203 24.76 -9.71 8.77
C GLY A 203 24.49 -10.02 10.25
N MET A 204 23.25 -9.89 10.70
CA MET A 204 22.80 -10.06 12.10
C MET A 204 23.36 -9.02 13.09
N HIS A 205 23.90 -7.90 12.60
CA HIS A 205 24.41 -6.83 13.46
C HIS A 205 23.41 -5.68 13.53
N PHE A 206 23.13 -5.22 14.73
CA PHE A 206 22.25 -4.09 15.02
C PHE A 206 22.45 -3.65 16.47
N ARG A 207 22.04 -2.42 16.79
CA ARG A 207 22.07 -1.91 18.16
C ARG A 207 20.83 -2.33 18.94
N LYS A 208 19.64 -2.10 18.37
CA LYS A 208 18.36 -2.48 18.97
C LYS A 208 17.26 -2.54 17.90
N ILE A 209 16.24 -3.37 18.11
CA ILE A 209 15.05 -3.42 17.26
C ILE A 209 13.80 -3.27 18.12
N TYR A 210 12.94 -2.37 17.70
CA TYR A 210 11.59 -2.18 18.22
C TYR A 210 10.58 -2.56 17.14
N ALA A 211 9.53 -3.28 17.50
CA ALA A 211 8.50 -3.71 16.58
C ALA A 211 7.10 -3.49 17.15
N MET A 212 6.19 -2.92 16.35
CA MET A 212 4.77 -2.81 16.68
C MET A 212 3.94 -3.66 15.71
N GLU A 213 3.02 -4.47 16.27
CA GLU A 213 2.05 -5.26 15.51
C GLU A 213 0.71 -5.30 16.24
N PRO A 214 -0.35 -4.71 15.68
CA PRO A 214 -1.65 -4.62 16.32
C PRO A 214 -2.42 -5.96 16.31
N ASP A 215 -2.27 -6.80 15.27
CA ASP A 215 -2.95 -8.07 15.23
C ASP A 215 -2.29 -9.08 16.18
N HIS A 216 -3.04 -9.56 17.16
CA HIS A 216 -2.51 -10.46 18.19
C HIS A 216 -1.97 -11.79 17.62
N ARG A 217 -2.57 -12.32 16.53
CA ARG A 217 -2.11 -13.58 15.93
C ARG A 217 -0.75 -13.37 15.24
N ASN A 218 -0.60 -12.25 14.55
CA ASN A 218 0.66 -11.88 13.92
C ASN A 218 1.72 -11.53 14.96
N TYR A 219 1.35 -10.78 16.00
CA TYR A 219 2.22 -10.49 17.13
C TYR A 219 2.77 -11.76 17.82
N VAL A 220 1.94 -12.79 18.02
CA VAL A 220 2.41 -14.07 18.58
C VAL A 220 3.45 -14.73 17.66
N LYS A 221 3.25 -14.68 16.33
CA LYS A 221 4.23 -15.19 15.36
C LYS A 221 5.51 -14.36 15.38
N LEU A 222 5.38 -13.03 15.40
CA LEU A 222 6.48 -12.08 15.55
C LEU A 222 7.30 -12.40 16.79
N LYS A 223 6.69 -12.45 17.97
CA LYS A 223 7.38 -12.81 19.24
C LYS A 223 8.12 -14.12 19.16
N ARG A 224 7.48 -15.15 18.60
CA ARG A 224 8.13 -16.46 18.42
C ARG A 224 9.38 -16.36 17.55
N ARG A 225 9.29 -15.62 16.44
CA ARG A 225 10.43 -15.40 15.52
C ARG A 225 11.56 -14.64 16.21
N LEU A 226 11.26 -13.55 16.91
CA LEU A 226 12.24 -12.77 17.68
C LEU A 226 12.91 -13.61 18.78
N TYR A 227 12.13 -14.46 19.48
CA TYR A 227 12.67 -15.38 20.46
C TYR A 227 13.69 -16.36 19.87
N MET A 228 13.45 -16.85 18.65
CA MET A 228 14.39 -17.76 17.95
C MET A 228 15.69 -17.06 17.52
N ILE A 229 15.67 -15.74 17.33
CA ILE A 229 16.88 -14.94 17.05
C ILE A 229 17.76 -14.84 18.31
N GLY A 230 17.15 -14.90 19.50
CA GLY A 230 17.87 -15.08 20.76
C GLY A 230 18.59 -13.84 21.29
N SER A 231 18.28 -12.64 20.80
CA SER A 231 18.87 -11.38 21.27
C SER A 231 17.95 -10.65 22.27
N GLY A 232 18.50 -10.25 23.43
CA GLY A 232 17.80 -9.37 24.39
C GLY A 232 17.60 -7.93 23.90
N LEU A 233 18.06 -7.61 22.68
CA LEU A 233 17.96 -6.28 22.05
C LEU A 233 16.74 -6.12 21.14
N LEU A 234 15.78 -7.05 21.22
CA LEU A 234 14.57 -7.11 20.40
C LEU A 234 13.35 -6.90 21.29
N GLU A 235 12.62 -5.81 21.07
CA GLU A 235 11.38 -5.52 21.80
C GLU A 235 10.18 -5.49 20.84
N ALA A 236 9.12 -6.24 21.17
CA ALA A 236 7.88 -6.27 20.41
C ALA A 236 6.68 -5.87 21.25
N TYR A 237 5.81 -5.06 20.68
CA TYR A 237 4.61 -4.51 21.31
C TYR A 237 3.36 -4.93 20.53
N ASN A 238 2.34 -5.44 21.23
CA ASN A 238 1.04 -5.72 20.63
C ASN A 238 0.17 -4.46 20.65
N CYS A 239 0.52 -3.52 19.79
CA CYS A 239 -0.18 -2.24 19.63
C CYS A 239 -0.03 -1.72 18.20
N GLY A 240 -0.90 -0.80 17.81
CA GLY A 240 -0.75 -0.01 16.58
C GLY A 240 0.07 1.25 16.84
N ALA A 241 0.76 1.73 15.79
CA ALA A 241 1.45 3.00 15.84
C ALA A 241 0.44 4.15 15.64
N TRP A 242 0.53 5.17 16.49
CA TRP A 242 -0.39 6.31 16.50
C TRP A 242 0.31 7.58 17.05
N ASP A 243 -0.41 8.68 17.16
CA ASP A 243 0.13 9.95 17.69
C ASP A 243 0.21 10.02 19.22
N CYS A 244 -0.54 9.16 19.93
CA CYS A 244 -0.60 9.09 21.39
C CYS A 244 -0.98 7.69 21.88
N GLU A 245 -0.89 7.50 23.20
CA GLU A 245 -1.35 6.29 23.91
C GLU A 245 -2.87 6.34 24.03
N THR A 246 -3.55 5.41 23.36
CA THR A 246 -5.02 5.30 23.39
C THR A 246 -5.46 3.87 23.08
N VAL A 247 -6.77 3.62 23.17
CA VAL A 247 -7.40 2.37 22.72
C VAL A 247 -8.37 2.69 21.60
N MET A 248 -8.17 2.06 20.45
CA MET A 248 -9.04 2.24 19.29
C MET A 248 -9.82 0.96 18.99
N ARG A 249 -10.98 1.10 18.37
CA ARG A 249 -11.82 -0.02 17.94
C ARG A 249 -11.73 -0.21 16.45
N PHE A 250 -11.36 -1.40 16.05
CA PHE A 250 -11.26 -1.82 14.66
C PHE A 250 -12.40 -2.77 14.31
N SER A 251 -13.03 -2.57 13.16
CA SER A 251 -14.02 -3.48 12.63
C SER A 251 -13.38 -4.79 12.15
N LEU A 252 -13.91 -5.92 12.59
CA LEU A 252 -13.51 -7.26 12.12
C LEU A 252 -14.28 -7.63 10.83
N ARG A 253 -14.30 -6.79 9.80
CA ARG A 253 -14.78 -7.25 8.49
C ARG A 253 -13.75 -8.22 7.92
N ALA A 254 -14.23 -9.32 7.33
CA ALA A 254 -13.39 -10.35 6.74
C ALA A 254 -12.55 -9.73 5.60
N GLY A 255 -11.24 -9.61 5.82
CA GLY A 255 -10.26 -9.02 4.89
C GLY A 255 -8.97 -8.65 5.60
N ARG A 256 -7.86 -8.48 4.86
CA ARG A 256 -6.55 -8.13 5.42
C ARG A 256 -6.48 -6.71 6.02
N SER A 257 -7.46 -5.85 5.74
CA SER A 257 -7.50 -4.47 6.24
C SER A 257 -8.48 -4.32 7.39
N SER A 258 -7.98 -4.23 8.61
CA SER A 258 -8.74 -3.79 9.78
C SER A 258 -8.85 -2.26 9.72
N LYS A 259 -10.04 -1.71 9.40
CA LYS A 259 -10.25 -0.26 9.31
C LYS A 259 -10.55 0.33 10.68
N VAL A 260 -9.94 1.49 10.97
CA VAL A 260 -10.44 2.42 11.99
C VAL A 260 -11.72 3.06 11.44
N ASP A 261 -12.86 2.73 12.01
CA ASP A 261 -14.13 3.31 11.62
C ASP A 261 -14.76 4.08 12.79
N GLU A 262 -14.60 5.39 12.78
CA GLU A 262 -15.20 6.28 13.78
C GLU A 262 -16.69 6.57 13.52
N SER A 263 -17.22 6.26 12.33
CA SER A 263 -18.53 6.75 11.86
C SER A 263 -19.61 5.69 11.56
N ASP A 264 -19.34 4.36 11.76
CA ASP A 264 -20.31 3.32 11.38
C ASP A 264 -21.54 3.27 12.31
N PRO A 265 -22.76 3.55 11.82
CA PRO A 265 -24.00 3.46 12.60
C PRO A 265 -24.39 2.02 13.01
N VAL A 266 -23.79 0.97 12.42
CA VAL A 266 -23.94 -0.43 12.82
C VAL A 266 -23.22 -0.73 14.14
N ARG A 267 -22.46 0.22 14.65
CA ARG A 267 -21.71 0.21 15.92
C ARG A 267 -22.54 -0.27 17.14
N ALA A 268 -23.81 0.06 17.20
CA ALA A 268 -24.69 -0.26 18.32
C ALA A 268 -25.26 -1.68 18.28
N ALA A 269 -25.24 -2.37 17.13
CA ALA A 269 -26.00 -3.60 16.92
C ALA A 269 -25.20 -4.89 17.09
N ASN A 270 -23.85 -4.89 17.06
CA ASN A 270 -23.09 -6.13 17.18
C ASN A 270 -21.65 -5.93 17.72
N PRO A 271 -21.44 -5.92 19.06
CA PRO A 271 -20.13 -5.74 19.70
C PRO A 271 -19.08 -6.81 19.31
N ALA A 272 -19.50 -8.01 18.91
CA ALA A 272 -18.63 -9.11 18.53
C ALA A 272 -17.86 -8.88 17.22
N ARG A 273 -18.18 -7.82 16.47
CA ARG A 273 -17.52 -7.45 15.22
C ARG A 273 -16.39 -6.43 15.37
N PHE A 274 -16.09 -5.98 16.58
CA PHE A 274 -15.06 -4.99 16.86
C PHE A 274 -14.01 -5.58 17.80
N ARG A 275 -12.76 -5.20 17.54
CA ARG A 275 -11.62 -5.51 18.42
C ARG A 275 -11.02 -4.22 18.92
N GLU A 276 -10.75 -4.15 20.21
CA GLU A 276 -9.97 -3.08 20.81
C GLU A 276 -8.48 -3.34 20.58
N VAL A 277 -7.77 -2.31 20.13
CA VAL A 277 -6.34 -2.33 19.87
C VAL A 277 -5.72 -1.19 20.66
N ASN A 278 -4.70 -1.49 21.45
CA ASN A 278 -3.88 -0.47 22.09
C ASN A 278 -3.06 0.25 21.02
N MET A 279 -2.97 1.56 21.13
CA MET A 279 -2.21 2.42 20.26
C MET A 279 -1.08 3.06 21.07
N MET A 280 0.06 3.32 20.43
CA MET A 280 1.23 3.90 21.08
C MET A 280 2.00 4.78 20.11
N SER A 281 2.55 5.87 20.60
CA SER A 281 3.45 6.73 19.82
C SER A 281 4.88 6.19 19.81
N VAL A 282 5.62 6.46 18.75
CA VAL A 282 7.03 6.07 18.62
C VAL A 282 7.88 6.76 19.68
N ASP A 283 7.61 8.05 19.91
CA ASP A 283 8.34 8.84 20.92
C ASP A 283 8.18 8.27 22.33
N HIS A 284 6.98 7.76 22.66
CA HIS A 284 6.74 7.06 23.93
C HIS A 284 7.43 5.70 23.99
N MET A 285 7.34 4.90 22.92
CA MET A 285 7.94 3.57 22.85
C MET A 285 9.46 3.61 23.06
N LEU A 286 10.13 4.57 22.45
CA LEU A 286 11.59 4.69 22.49
C LEU A 286 12.14 5.06 23.88
N ARG A 287 11.35 5.69 24.76
CA ARG A 287 11.75 6.04 26.14
C ARG A 287 13.09 6.77 26.24
N GLY A 288 13.40 7.57 25.21
CA GLY A 288 14.66 8.31 25.10
C GLY A 288 15.76 7.61 24.29
N ASP A 289 15.57 6.38 23.84
CA ASP A 289 16.47 5.76 22.87
C ASP A 289 16.40 6.51 21.53
N VAL A 290 17.52 6.55 20.82
CA VAL A 290 17.63 7.23 19.52
C VAL A 290 17.41 6.21 18.40
N ALA A 291 16.27 6.28 17.71
CA ALA A 291 16.06 5.52 16.49
C ALA A 291 16.92 6.09 15.36
N THR A 292 17.52 5.22 14.55
CA THR A 292 18.32 5.55 13.36
C THR A 292 17.66 5.16 12.05
N PHE A 293 16.74 4.20 12.10
CA PHE A 293 15.92 3.76 10.98
C PHE A 293 14.49 3.45 11.46
N VAL A 294 13.48 4.00 10.78
CA VAL A 294 12.06 3.74 11.08
C VAL A 294 11.32 3.36 9.79
N LYS A 295 10.66 2.20 9.79
CA LYS A 295 9.75 1.76 8.74
C LYS A 295 8.30 1.99 9.18
N TYR A 296 7.52 2.59 8.29
CA TYR A 296 6.07 2.81 8.43
C TYR A 296 5.32 2.04 7.35
N ASP A 297 4.55 1.05 7.77
CA ASP A 297 3.66 0.26 6.92
C ASP A 297 2.48 -0.17 7.81
N VAL A 298 1.61 0.78 8.12
CA VAL A 298 0.64 0.70 9.21
C VAL A 298 -0.81 0.80 8.74
N GLU A 299 -1.03 0.32 7.52
CA GLU A 299 -2.36 0.10 6.93
C GLU A 299 -3.24 1.37 6.96
N GLY A 300 -2.65 2.52 6.58
CA GLY A 300 -3.33 3.81 6.41
C GLY A 300 -3.36 4.70 7.65
N SER A 301 -2.56 4.40 8.67
CA SER A 301 -2.33 5.30 9.83
C SER A 301 -0.95 5.95 9.82
N GLU A 302 -0.29 6.02 8.67
CA GLU A 302 1.06 6.57 8.50
C GLU A 302 1.15 8.00 9.00
N LYS A 303 0.18 8.86 8.67
CA LYS A 303 0.16 10.26 9.13
C LYS A 303 0.19 10.37 10.64
N GLN A 304 -0.66 9.62 11.33
CA GLN A 304 -0.74 9.62 12.79
C GLN A 304 0.52 9.01 13.41
N ALA A 305 1.05 7.93 12.84
CA ALA A 305 2.28 7.30 13.31
C ALA A 305 3.50 8.24 13.15
N ILE A 306 3.56 9.05 12.08
CA ILE A 306 4.58 10.09 11.88
C ILE A 306 4.42 11.21 12.92
N ASP A 307 3.18 11.64 13.23
CA ASP A 307 2.92 12.60 14.29
C ASP A 307 3.36 12.06 15.66
N GLY A 308 3.20 10.76 15.92
CA GLY A 308 3.70 10.07 17.11
C GLY A 308 5.21 9.89 17.19
N ALA A 309 5.94 10.20 16.12
CA ALA A 309 7.40 10.20 16.04
C ALA A 309 7.98 11.63 15.88
N ARG A 310 7.19 12.67 16.14
CA ARG A 310 7.54 14.07 15.87
C ARG A 310 8.84 14.50 16.53
N GLN A 311 9.07 14.12 17.80
CA GLN A 311 10.31 14.45 18.52
C GLN A 311 11.50 13.70 17.90
N THR A 312 11.35 12.39 17.68
CA THR A 312 12.36 11.53 17.05
C THR A 312 12.78 12.06 15.68
N ILE A 313 11.82 12.39 14.79
CA ILE A 313 12.08 12.89 13.44
C ILE A 313 12.76 14.27 13.48
N SER A 314 12.25 15.18 14.31
CA SER A 314 12.76 16.56 14.37
C SER A 314 14.14 16.64 14.98
N ALA A 315 14.40 15.88 16.06
CA ALA A 315 15.65 15.93 16.81
C ALA A 315 16.76 15.05 16.22
N HIS A 316 16.41 13.84 15.78
CA HIS A 316 17.41 12.82 15.45
C HIS A 316 17.50 12.51 13.95
N ARG A 317 16.49 12.89 13.17
CA ARG A 317 16.44 12.66 11.72
C ARG A 317 16.82 11.20 11.35
N PRO A 318 16.08 10.18 11.86
CA PRO A 318 16.31 8.80 11.45
C PRO A 318 16.07 8.65 9.94
N LYS A 319 16.68 7.66 9.32
CA LYS A 319 16.29 7.18 7.99
C LYS A 319 14.84 6.71 8.06
N LEU A 320 14.03 7.04 7.04
CA LEU A 320 12.64 6.63 7.00
C LEU A 320 12.36 5.79 5.75
N SER A 321 11.54 4.76 5.92
CA SER A 321 10.86 4.03 4.85
C SER A 321 9.36 4.10 5.13
N VAL A 322 8.59 4.70 4.24
CA VAL A 322 7.15 4.98 4.47
C VAL A 322 6.32 4.53 3.29
N ALA A 323 5.35 3.66 3.52
CA ALA A 323 4.37 3.24 2.52
C ALA A 323 3.51 4.43 2.05
N LEU A 324 3.30 4.55 0.71
CA LEU A 324 2.54 5.64 0.10
C LEU A 324 1.29 5.17 -0.65
N TYR A 325 0.83 3.96 -0.42
CA TYR A 325 -0.20 3.32 -1.25
C TYR A 325 -1.53 3.04 -0.54
N HIS A 326 -1.62 3.28 0.76
CA HIS A 326 -2.83 2.94 1.51
C HIS A 326 -3.98 3.90 1.23
N ARG A 327 -3.69 5.20 1.12
CA ARG A 327 -4.68 6.26 0.86
C ARG A 327 -4.33 7.06 -0.39
N ASN A 328 -5.33 7.69 -0.98
CA ASN A 328 -5.11 8.54 -2.15
C ASN A 328 -4.16 9.71 -1.88
N GLU A 329 -4.26 10.32 -0.70
CA GLU A 329 -3.45 11.48 -0.30
C GLU A 329 -2.02 11.15 0.12
N ASP A 330 -1.68 9.87 0.37
CA ASP A 330 -0.36 9.49 0.89
C ASP A 330 0.79 9.93 -0.02
N MET A 331 0.58 9.91 -1.34
CA MET A 331 1.55 10.34 -2.34
C MET A 331 2.05 11.78 -2.16
N PHE A 332 1.25 12.66 -1.53
CA PHE A 332 1.64 14.04 -1.30
C PHE A 332 1.56 14.48 0.17
N ALA A 333 0.59 13.99 0.93
CA ALA A 333 0.43 14.44 2.31
C ALA A 333 1.58 13.98 3.21
N ILE A 334 2.06 12.74 3.05
CA ILE A 334 3.15 12.17 3.85
C ILE A 334 4.49 12.87 3.55
N PRO A 335 4.94 13.02 2.30
CA PRO A 335 6.17 13.75 2.01
C PRO A 335 6.15 15.19 2.54
N LEU A 336 5.03 15.91 2.39
CA LEU A 336 4.88 17.29 2.88
C LEU A 336 4.89 17.36 4.42
N GLN A 337 4.27 16.40 5.11
CA GLN A 337 4.30 16.31 6.58
C GLN A 337 5.72 16.11 7.08
N ILE A 338 6.48 15.17 6.53
CA ILE A 338 7.87 14.90 6.92
C ILE A 338 8.76 16.11 6.63
N ALA A 339 8.59 16.78 5.48
CA ALA A 339 9.31 18.00 5.13
C ALA A 339 9.01 19.13 6.12
N GLY A 340 7.77 19.22 6.61
CA GLY A 340 7.37 20.17 7.66
C GLY A 340 8.04 19.91 9.02
N LEU A 341 8.31 18.65 9.35
CA LEU A 341 8.99 18.25 10.59
C LEU A 341 10.50 18.48 10.52
N ASN A 342 11.12 18.18 9.39
CA ASN A 342 12.56 18.36 9.22
C ASN A 342 12.93 18.61 7.75
N ARG A 343 13.25 19.86 7.42
CA ARG A 343 13.62 20.30 6.05
C ARG A 343 14.97 19.79 5.53
N LYS A 344 15.74 19.09 6.37
CA LYS A 344 17.05 18.55 5.96
C LYS A 344 16.95 17.18 5.29
N TYR A 345 15.78 16.57 5.27
CA TYR A 345 15.59 15.32 4.55
C TYR A 345 15.76 15.49 3.05
N ARG A 346 16.38 14.51 2.45
CA ARG A 346 16.35 14.24 1.01
C ARG A 346 15.32 13.15 0.77
N PHE A 347 14.45 13.36 -0.20
CA PHE A 347 13.30 12.49 -0.47
C PHE A 347 13.56 11.65 -1.72
N TYR A 348 13.42 10.34 -1.57
CA TYR A 348 13.52 9.38 -2.66
C TYR A 348 12.24 8.56 -2.72
N MET A 349 11.80 8.22 -3.90
CA MET A 349 10.62 7.37 -4.12
C MET A 349 11.00 6.16 -4.95
N ARG A 350 10.57 4.98 -4.54
CA ARG A 350 10.76 3.73 -5.27
C ARG A 350 9.45 2.95 -5.31
N HIS A 351 9.25 2.25 -6.41
CA HIS A 351 8.19 1.26 -6.54
C HIS A 351 8.85 -0.10 -6.74
N HIS A 352 8.59 -1.03 -5.85
CA HIS A 352 9.07 -2.41 -5.98
C HIS A 352 8.03 -3.24 -6.72
N PRO A 353 8.44 -4.34 -7.40
CA PRO A 353 7.53 -5.13 -8.21
C PRO A 353 6.29 -5.60 -7.45
N TYR A 354 5.16 -4.97 -7.72
CA TYR A 354 3.85 -5.29 -7.14
C TYR A 354 2.73 -4.82 -8.07
N ILE A 355 1.68 -5.62 -8.25
CA ILE A 355 0.42 -5.23 -8.89
C ILE A 355 -0.68 -5.27 -7.81
N PRO A 356 -1.42 -4.17 -7.56
CA PRO A 356 -1.31 -2.78 -8.07
C PRO A 356 -0.07 -2.04 -7.55
N ASP A 357 -0.15 -0.72 -7.37
CA ASP A 357 0.93 0.15 -6.90
C ASP A 357 1.34 -0.04 -5.42
N TRP A 358 0.90 -1.13 -4.80
CA TRP A 358 1.32 -1.51 -3.46
C TRP A 358 2.83 -1.81 -3.49
N ASP A 359 3.53 -1.45 -2.41
CA ASP A 359 4.97 -1.37 -2.34
C ASP A 359 5.62 -0.16 -3.08
N THR A 360 4.83 0.94 -3.22
CA THR A 360 5.37 2.26 -3.51
C THR A 360 5.76 2.94 -2.20
N ASN A 361 7.04 3.24 -2.03
CA ASN A 361 7.61 3.70 -0.78
C ASN A 361 8.36 5.03 -0.91
N LEU A 362 8.29 5.85 0.14
CA LEU A 362 9.09 7.04 0.33
C LEU A 362 10.29 6.70 1.24
N TYR A 363 11.47 7.04 0.79
CA TYR A 363 12.70 6.93 1.56
C TYR A 363 13.25 8.32 1.88
N CYS A 364 13.54 8.58 3.17
CA CYS A 364 14.02 9.87 3.64
C CYS A 364 15.38 9.71 4.34
N ILE A 365 16.37 10.53 3.94
CA ILE A 365 17.75 10.49 4.46
C ILE A 365 18.18 11.87 4.95
#